data_c92c30de9da43c6e6b9cfc6c03bfe463
#
_entry.id   c92c30de9da43c6e6b9cfc6c03bfe463
#
_cell.length_a   1.000
_cell.length_b   1.000
_cell.length_c   1.000
_cell.angle_alpha   90.00
_cell.angle_beta   90.00
_cell.angle_gamma   90.00
#
_symmetry.space_group_name_H-M   'P 1'
#
loop_
_entity.id
_entity.type
_entity.pdbx_description
1 polymer ?
#
loop_
_entity_poly.entity_id
_entity_poly.type
_entity_poly.pdbx_seq_one_letter_code
_entity_poly.pdbx_strand_id
1 'polypeptide(L)'
;MDNNMTDIDKVVESRAIERILSDYAYFLDMNMPEEMVKLFVDDCEVSYGPKFGARGIADYAKTLDGIGTFFKGTSHHNSGTVIDFVSPTEAVTRTIVLAVHRYAKDAPDGILYGQYHDRLVKVDGAWKFKARELRTTMTTDYHVRSFNPIGRRD
;
A
#
# COMPACT_ATOMS: atom_id res chain seq x y z
N MET A 1 8.86 26.41 -4.00
CA MET A 1 9.72 25.74 -4.98
C MET A 1 8.88 25.46 -6.21
N ASP A 2 9.28 26.01 -7.35
CA ASP A 2 8.53 25.78 -8.60
C ASP A 2 8.53 24.28 -8.91
N ASN A 3 7.35 23.69 -8.87
CA ASN A 3 7.12 22.33 -9.32
C ASN A 3 7.13 22.35 -10.87
N ASN A 4 8.34 22.35 -11.44
CA ASN A 4 8.59 22.61 -12.85
C ASN A 4 8.28 21.39 -13.75
N MET A 5 7.31 20.54 -13.35
CA MET A 5 6.84 19.40 -14.15
C MET A 5 5.87 19.89 -15.22
N THR A 6 6.14 19.52 -16.46
CA THR A 6 5.17 19.70 -17.55
C THR A 6 3.99 18.73 -17.37
N ASP A 7 2.88 18.97 -18.08
CA ASP A 7 1.75 18.04 -18.05
C ASP A 7 2.12 16.66 -18.60
N ILE A 8 3.03 16.60 -19.56
CA ILE A 8 3.56 15.32 -20.08
C ILE A 8 4.37 14.61 -18.99
N ASP A 9 5.24 15.31 -18.26
CA ASP A 9 5.99 14.73 -17.14
C ASP A 9 5.04 14.14 -16.09
N LYS A 10 4.00 14.88 -15.72
CA LYS A 10 3.00 14.40 -14.75
C LYS A 10 2.28 13.13 -15.25
N VAL A 11 1.94 13.05 -16.53
CA VAL A 11 1.32 11.84 -17.10
C VAL A 11 2.29 10.66 -17.03
N VAL A 12 3.54 10.84 -17.46
CA VAL A 12 4.56 9.77 -17.45
C VAL A 12 4.83 9.29 -16.03
N GLU A 13 5.03 10.22 -15.10
CA GLU A 13 5.31 9.89 -13.71
C GLU A 13 4.09 9.29 -13.00
N SER A 14 2.87 9.72 -13.32
CA SER A 14 1.65 9.09 -12.81
C SER A 14 1.56 7.62 -13.23
N ARG A 15 1.88 7.29 -14.48
CA ARG A 15 1.91 5.89 -14.95
C ARG A 15 2.96 5.06 -14.22
N ALA A 16 4.13 5.64 -13.91
CA ALA A 16 5.15 4.97 -13.13
C ALA A 16 4.69 4.72 -11.67
N ILE A 17 3.99 5.68 -11.06
CA ILE A 17 3.40 5.52 -9.73
C ILE A 17 2.26 4.48 -9.76
N GLU A 18 1.35 4.52 -10.71
CA GLU A 18 0.29 3.50 -10.86
C GLU A 18 0.88 2.10 -11.02
N ARG A 19 2.02 1.97 -11.69
CA ARG A 19 2.72 0.70 -11.84
C ARG A 19 3.18 0.15 -10.49
N ILE A 20 3.84 0.94 -9.64
CA ILE A 20 4.30 0.46 -8.32
C ILE A 20 3.11 0.10 -7.40
N LEU A 21 1.98 0.83 -7.48
CA LEU A 21 0.76 0.49 -6.75
C LEU A 21 0.19 -0.86 -7.20
N SER A 22 0.24 -1.14 -8.50
CA SER A 22 -0.20 -2.42 -9.07
C SER A 22 0.75 -3.56 -8.71
N ASP A 23 2.06 -3.33 -8.79
CA ASP A 23 3.10 -4.30 -8.43
C ASP A 23 2.99 -4.69 -6.94
N TYR A 24 2.69 -3.74 -6.06
CA TYR A 24 2.44 -4.01 -4.65
C TYR A 24 1.30 -5.04 -4.46
N ALA A 25 0.14 -4.81 -5.09
CA ALA A 25 -0.99 -5.73 -5.01
C ALA A 25 -0.63 -7.11 -5.58
N TYR A 26 0.00 -7.14 -6.73
CA TYR A 26 0.41 -8.37 -7.40
C TYR A 26 1.42 -9.19 -6.56
N PHE A 27 2.48 -8.57 -6.05
CA PHE A 27 3.50 -9.28 -5.27
C PHE A 27 2.94 -9.79 -3.94
N LEU A 28 2.03 -9.03 -3.33
CA LEU A 28 1.35 -9.45 -2.11
C LEU A 28 0.47 -10.69 -2.37
N ASP A 29 -0.36 -10.64 -3.43
CA ASP A 29 -1.27 -11.73 -3.78
C ASP A 29 -0.54 -12.99 -4.27
N MET A 30 0.63 -12.82 -4.89
CA MET A 30 1.49 -13.92 -5.32
C MET A 30 2.45 -14.41 -4.23
N ASN A 31 2.39 -13.86 -3.01
CA ASN A 31 3.28 -14.20 -1.90
C ASN A 31 4.77 -14.09 -2.28
N MET A 32 5.14 -12.90 -2.76
CA MET A 32 6.51 -12.57 -3.19
C MET A 32 7.13 -11.51 -2.26
N PRO A 33 7.42 -11.84 -0.99
CA PRO A 33 7.89 -10.88 0.01
C PRO A 33 9.22 -10.23 -0.38
N GLU A 34 10.11 -10.91 -1.05
CA GLU A 34 11.38 -10.40 -1.55
C GLU A 34 11.20 -9.32 -2.65
N GLU A 35 10.12 -9.36 -3.43
CA GLU A 35 9.79 -8.32 -4.39
C GLU A 35 9.07 -7.14 -3.71
N MET A 36 8.24 -7.44 -2.71
CA MET A 36 7.54 -6.42 -1.91
C MET A 36 8.51 -5.43 -1.26
N VAL A 37 9.58 -5.92 -0.63
CA VAL A 37 10.55 -5.06 0.07
C VAL A 37 11.28 -4.11 -0.88
N LYS A 38 11.47 -4.48 -2.13
CA LYS A 38 12.14 -3.64 -3.15
C LYS A 38 11.32 -2.40 -3.54
N LEU A 39 10.01 -2.42 -3.28
CA LEU A 39 9.12 -1.30 -3.57
C LEU A 39 9.26 -0.16 -2.55
N PHE A 40 9.96 -0.38 -1.44
CA PHE A 40 10.10 0.55 -0.33
C PHE A 40 11.52 1.09 -0.23
N VAL A 41 11.68 2.27 0.36
CA VAL A 41 12.99 2.79 0.79
C VAL A 41 13.38 2.17 2.13
N ASP A 42 14.68 2.21 2.46
CA ASP A 42 15.23 1.57 3.67
C ASP A 42 14.61 2.11 4.97
N ASP A 43 14.32 3.40 5.03
CA ASP A 43 13.74 4.09 6.18
C ASP A 43 12.23 4.31 6.04
N CYS A 44 11.52 3.36 5.42
CA CYS A 44 10.08 3.43 5.21
C CYS A 44 9.27 3.39 6.51
N GLU A 45 8.06 3.94 6.45
CA GLU A 45 7.07 3.85 7.52
C GLU A 45 5.79 3.20 6.98
N VAL A 46 5.33 2.12 7.62
CA VAL A 46 4.12 1.40 7.21
C VAL A 46 3.18 1.27 8.40
N SER A 47 1.90 1.56 8.19
CA SER A 47 0.86 1.41 9.19
C SER A 47 -0.38 0.75 8.58
N TYR A 48 -0.69 -0.45 9.02
CA TYR A 48 -1.92 -1.16 8.66
C TYR A 48 -2.99 -1.09 9.75
N GLY A 49 -2.68 -0.43 10.86
CA GLY A 49 -3.55 -0.21 11.99
C GLY A 49 -2.74 0.25 13.22
N PRO A 50 -3.40 0.65 14.32
CA PRO A 50 -2.72 1.22 15.49
C PRO A 50 -1.69 0.29 16.15
N LYS A 51 -1.79 -1.02 15.89
CA LYS A 51 -0.93 -2.06 16.50
C LYS A 51 -0.20 -2.90 15.46
N PHE A 52 -0.28 -2.54 14.19
CA PHE A 52 0.35 -3.30 13.12
C PHE A 52 0.95 -2.38 12.06
N GLY A 53 2.26 -2.44 11.94
CA GLY A 53 3.04 -1.63 11.02
C GLY A 53 4.52 -1.90 11.17
N ALA A 54 5.34 -1.05 10.55
CA ALA A 54 6.79 -1.18 10.53
C ALA A 54 7.46 0.18 10.42
N ARG A 55 8.67 0.27 10.96
CA ARG A 55 9.60 1.39 10.74
C ARG A 55 10.91 0.83 10.22
N GLY A 56 11.22 1.16 8.98
CA GLY A 56 12.36 0.65 8.25
C GLY A 56 12.11 -0.70 7.58
N ILE A 57 12.93 -0.97 6.56
CA ILE A 57 12.75 -2.11 5.65
C ILE A 57 12.89 -3.47 6.36
N ALA A 58 13.80 -3.56 7.36
CA ALA A 58 14.01 -4.79 8.12
C ALA A 58 12.77 -5.18 8.95
N ASP A 59 12.08 -4.18 9.55
CA ASP A 59 10.84 -4.43 10.27
C ASP A 59 9.68 -4.68 9.31
N TYR A 60 9.65 -4.00 8.17
CA TYR A 60 8.66 -4.24 7.14
C TYR A 60 8.74 -5.69 6.62
N ALA A 61 9.92 -6.18 6.33
CA ALA A 61 10.12 -7.58 5.90
C ALA A 61 9.51 -8.59 6.89
N LYS A 62 9.61 -8.34 8.19
CA LYS A 62 9.00 -9.20 9.23
C LYS A 62 7.47 -9.19 9.18
N THR A 63 6.83 -8.10 8.74
CA THR A 63 5.37 -8.05 8.60
C THR A 63 4.86 -8.96 7.48
N LEU A 64 5.72 -9.34 6.55
CA LEU A 64 5.42 -10.22 5.44
C LEU A 64 5.62 -11.70 5.78
N ASP A 65 6.29 -11.99 6.92
CA ASP A 65 6.50 -13.34 7.39
C ASP A 65 5.17 -14.04 7.69
N GLY A 66 5.01 -15.22 7.18
CA GLY A 66 3.83 -16.06 7.43
C GLY A 66 2.57 -15.69 6.64
N ILE A 67 2.60 -14.68 5.75
CA ILE A 67 1.44 -14.37 4.89
C ILE A 67 1.00 -15.62 4.14
N GLY A 68 1.91 -16.36 3.52
CA GLY A 68 1.62 -17.59 2.78
C GLY A 68 1.17 -18.78 3.65
N THR A 69 1.34 -18.72 4.98
CA THR A 69 0.85 -19.74 5.91
C THR A 69 -0.46 -19.32 6.60
N PHE A 70 -0.66 -18.02 6.81
CA PHE A 70 -1.87 -17.50 7.43
C PHE A 70 -3.05 -17.45 6.45
N PHE A 71 -2.77 -17.18 5.17
CA PHE A 71 -3.76 -17.15 4.11
C PHE A 71 -3.52 -18.24 3.07
N LYS A 72 -4.61 -18.86 2.59
CA LYS A 72 -4.59 -19.69 1.37
C LYS A 72 -4.48 -18.86 0.10
N GLY A 73 -4.91 -17.60 0.18
CA GLY A 73 -4.86 -16.65 -0.92
C GLY A 73 -5.40 -15.30 -0.50
N THR A 74 -4.94 -14.28 -1.19
CA THR A 74 -5.42 -12.90 -1.06
C THR A 74 -5.70 -12.33 -2.44
N SER A 75 -6.56 -11.31 -2.48
CA SER A 75 -6.85 -10.59 -3.73
C SER A 75 -7.04 -9.12 -3.40
N HIS A 76 -6.10 -8.28 -3.84
CA HIS A 76 -6.11 -6.85 -3.62
C HIS A 76 -6.53 -6.11 -4.90
N HIS A 77 -7.61 -5.35 -4.80
CA HIS A 77 -8.18 -4.56 -5.90
C HIS A 77 -7.98 -3.08 -5.61
N ASN A 78 -7.04 -2.45 -6.29
CA ASN A 78 -6.79 -1.03 -6.22
C ASN A 78 -7.59 -0.30 -7.29
N SER A 79 -8.21 0.84 -6.93
CA SER A 79 -8.96 1.69 -7.87
C SER A 79 -8.97 3.14 -7.41
N GLY A 80 -9.39 4.04 -8.30
CA GLY A 80 -9.64 5.44 -7.94
C GLY A 80 -8.44 6.13 -7.30
N THR A 81 -7.25 5.97 -7.87
CA THR A 81 -6.03 6.61 -7.37
C THR A 81 -6.01 8.09 -7.72
N VAL A 82 -5.76 8.92 -6.71
CA VAL A 82 -5.42 10.34 -6.86
C VAL A 82 -3.94 10.49 -6.57
N ILE A 83 -3.23 11.24 -7.41
CA ILE A 83 -1.78 11.47 -7.32
C ILE A 83 -1.54 12.97 -7.29
N ASP A 84 -0.96 13.48 -6.22
CA ASP A 84 -0.56 14.86 -6.05
C ASP A 84 0.97 14.94 -5.97
N PHE A 85 1.60 15.57 -6.96
CA PHE A 85 3.04 15.77 -6.97
C PHE A 85 3.43 16.93 -6.04
N VAL A 86 4.26 16.63 -5.06
CA VAL A 86 4.87 17.62 -4.16
C VAL A 86 6.09 18.25 -4.84
N SER A 87 6.83 17.45 -5.61
CA SER A 87 7.99 17.84 -6.41
C SER A 87 8.19 16.85 -7.55
N PRO A 88 9.15 17.03 -8.47
CA PRO A 88 9.47 16.04 -9.49
C PRO A 88 9.93 14.67 -8.94
N THR A 89 10.27 14.63 -7.64
CA THR A 89 10.79 13.41 -6.98
C THR A 89 10.01 13.02 -5.73
N GLU A 90 8.87 13.67 -5.45
CA GLU A 90 8.01 13.34 -4.32
C GLU A 90 6.54 13.48 -4.71
N ALA A 91 5.73 12.50 -4.32
CA ALA A 91 4.30 12.50 -4.53
C ALA A 91 3.55 11.93 -3.32
N VAL A 92 2.32 12.37 -3.13
CA VAL A 92 1.37 11.74 -2.21
C VAL A 92 0.24 11.13 -3.01
N THR A 93 -0.24 9.96 -2.57
CA THR A 93 -1.34 9.28 -3.25
C THR A 93 -2.43 8.86 -2.27
N ARG A 94 -3.64 8.75 -2.79
CA ARG A 94 -4.76 8.11 -2.13
C ARG A 94 -5.40 7.13 -3.09
N THR A 95 -5.38 5.84 -2.72
CA THR A 95 -5.89 4.75 -3.55
C THR A 95 -6.98 3.99 -2.81
N ILE A 96 -8.15 3.81 -3.42
CA ILE A 96 -9.19 2.95 -2.86
C ILE A 96 -8.74 1.49 -2.98
N VAL A 97 -8.92 0.72 -1.91
CA VAL A 97 -8.60 -0.71 -1.88
C VAL A 97 -9.78 -1.53 -1.39
N LEU A 98 -10.04 -2.62 -2.08
CA LEU A 98 -10.83 -3.76 -1.62
C LEU A 98 -9.88 -4.96 -1.55
N ALA A 99 -9.78 -5.59 -0.39
CA ALA A 99 -8.92 -6.75 -0.20
C ALA A 99 -9.72 -7.94 0.35
N VAL A 100 -9.61 -9.08 -0.32
CA VAL A 100 -10.23 -10.35 0.09
C VAL A 100 -9.14 -11.29 0.57
N HIS A 101 -9.38 -11.93 1.71
CA HIS A 101 -8.42 -12.81 2.37
C HIS A 101 -9.06 -14.16 2.67
N ARG A 102 -8.59 -15.21 2.03
CA ARG A 102 -8.98 -16.57 2.34
C ARG A 102 -8.02 -17.15 3.37
N TYR A 103 -8.54 -17.46 4.54
CA TYR A 103 -7.72 -17.99 5.64
C TYR A 103 -7.29 -19.43 5.40
N ALA A 104 -6.11 -19.79 5.92
CA ALA A 104 -5.63 -21.18 5.93
C ALA A 104 -6.48 -22.07 6.85
N LYS A 105 -7.00 -21.51 7.96
CA LYS A 105 -7.97 -22.16 8.83
C LYS A 105 -9.37 -22.15 8.22
N ASP A 106 -10.25 -23.02 8.67
CA ASP A 106 -11.67 -23.02 8.31
C ASP A 106 -12.36 -21.80 8.94
N ALA A 107 -12.61 -20.81 8.11
CA ALA A 107 -13.27 -19.55 8.48
C ALA A 107 -13.82 -18.87 7.21
N PRO A 108 -14.85 -18.02 7.33
CA PRO A 108 -15.30 -17.17 6.24
C PRO A 108 -14.19 -16.29 5.68
N ASP A 109 -14.25 -15.97 4.39
CA ASP A 109 -13.30 -15.03 3.77
C ASP A 109 -13.39 -13.67 4.45
N GLY A 110 -12.25 -13.11 4.83
CA GLY A 110 -12.16 -11.77 5.41
C GLY A 110 -12.10 -10.70 4.31
N ILE A 111 -12.97 -9.70 4.40
CA ILE A 111 -13.00 -8.60 3.42
C ILE A 111 -12.69 -7.29 4.12
N LEU A 112 -11.82 -6.50 3.52
CA LEU A 112 -11.47 -5.16 3.95
C LEU A 112 -11.78 -4.17 2.84
N TYR A 113 -12.47 -3.09 3.21
CA TYR A 113 -12.69 -1.91 2.38
C TYR A 113 -11.94 -0.74 3.00
N GLY A 114 -11.10 -0.09 2.22
CA GLY A 114 -10.28 0.99 2.77
C GLY A 114 -9.63 1.87 1.71
N GLN A 115 -8.62 2.60 2.17
CA GLN A 115 -7.79 3.47 1.35
C GLN A 115 -6.33 3.32 1.79
N TYR A 116 -5.43 3.24 0.82
CA TYR A 116 -4.01 3.50 1.05
C TYR A 116 -3.75 5.01 0.92
N HIS A 117 -3.11 5.57 1.92
CA HIS A 117 -2.54 6.91 1.90
C HIS A 117 -1.04 6.77 1.87
N ASP A 118 -0.44 7.13 0.76
CA ASP A 118 0.98 6.88 0.53
C ASP A 118 1.76 8.17 0.36
N ARG A 119 3.03 8.13 0.75
CA ARG A 119 4.06 9.07 0.32
C ARG A 119 5.10 8.29 -0.46
N LEU A 120 5.36 8.73 -1.69
CA LEU A 120 6.33 8.13 -2.57
C LEU A 120 7.48 9.11 -2.83
N VAL A 121 8.67 8.57 -2.99
CA VAL A 121 9.88 9.30 -3.37
C VAL A 121 10.56 8.60 -4.54
N LYS A 122 11.23 9.39 -5.38
CA LYS A 122 11.96 8.88 -6.53
C LYS A 122 13.44 8.74 -6.15
N VAL A 123 13.94 7.50 -6.17
CA VAL A 123 15.33 7.16 -5.85
C VAL A 123 15.95 6.47 -7.06
N ASP A 124 17.07 7.00 -7.54
CA ASP A 124 17.77 6.48 -8.72
C ASP A 124 16.85 6.29 -9.94
N GLY A 125 15.93 7.23 -10.14
CA GLY A 125 14.98 7.23 -11.24
C GLY A 125 13.74 6.33 -11.05
N ALA A 126 13.63 5.59 -9.95
CA ALA A 126 12.50 4.71 -9.63
C ALA A 126 11.67 5.24 -8.46
N TRP A 127 10.34 5.20 -8.58
CA TRP A 127 9.45 5.51 -7.47
C TRP A 127 9.47 4.40 -6.43
N LYS A 128 9.47 4.79 -5.15
CA LYS A 128 9.41 3.88 -4.01
C LYS A 128 8.50 4.43 -2.92
N PHE A 129 7.87 3.54 -2.16
CA PHE A 129 7.13 3.93 -0.97
C PHE A 129 8.07 4.43 0.13
N LYS A 130 7.86 5.67 0.54
CA LYS A 130 8.46 6.26 1.75
C LYS A 130 7.57 6.02 2.96
N ALA A 131 6.26 6.14 2.77
CA ALA A 131 5.28 5.79 3.79
C ALA A 131 4.02 5.20 3.14
N ARG A 132 3.39 4.25 3.83
CA ARG A 132 2.08 3.69 3.48
C ARG A 132 1.22 3.57 4.72
N GLU A 133 0.02 4.15 4.69
CA GLU A 133 -0.98 4.01 5.73
C GLU A 133 -2.26 3.39 5.14
N LEU A 134 -2.72 2.29 5.71
CA LEU A 134 -4.04 1.74 5.43
C LEU A 134 -5.06 2.38 6.38
N ARG A 135 -6.07 3.03 5.81
CA ARG A 135 -7.25 3.51 6.53
C ARG A 135 -8.45 2.67 6.16
N THR A 136 -9.13 2.13 7.14
CA THR A 136 -10.22 1.18 6.93
C THR A 136 -11.56 1.87 7.03
N THR A 137 -12.42 1.63 6.03
CA THR A 137 -13.82 2.09 6.01
C THR A 137 -14.71 1.12 6.74
N MET A 138 -14.65 -0.15 6.37
CA MET A 138 -15.43 -1.25 6.97
C MET A 138 -14.76 -2.60 6.70
N THR A 139 -15.20 -3.63 7.40
CA THR A 139 -14.71 -5.00 7.23
C THR A 139 -15.85 -5.99 7.37
N THR A 140 -15.68 -7.18 6.78
CA THR A 140 -16.52 -8.36 6.98
C THR A 140 -15.61 -9.53 7.29
N ASP A 141 -15.86 -10.24 8.41
CA ASP A 141 -15.12 -11.43 8.86
C ASP A 141 -13.59 -11.27 8.88
N TYR A 142 -13.12 -10.03 9.02
CA TYR A 142 -11.71 -9.71 8.98
C TYR A 142 -11.04 -9.91 10.35
N HIS A 143 -9.82 -10.47 10.36
CA HIS A 143 -9.13 -10.88 11.56
C HIS A 143 -8.59 -9.73 12.42
N VAL A 144 -8.32 -8.56 11.83
CA VAL A 144 -7.88 -7.35 12.56
C VAL A 144 -9.09 -6.62 13.13
N ARG A 145 -8.97 -6.12 14.35
CA ARG A 145 -10.05 -5.45 15.11
C ARG A 145 -9.78 -3.98 15.39
N SER A 146 -8.56 -3.50 15.17
CA SER A 146 -8.18 -2.10 15.38
C SER A 146 -7.68 -1.51 14.07
N PHE A 147 -8.24 -0.36 13.66
CA PHE A 147 -8.01 0.26 12.36
C PHE A 147 -7.63 1.73 12.51
N ASN A 148 -6.88 2.26 11.55
CA ASN A 148 -6.74 3.70 11.39
C ASN A 148 -8.06 4.26 10.83
N PRO A 149 -8.57 5.39 11.37
CA PRO A 149 -9.85 5.94 10.93
C PRO A 149 -9.75 6.54 9.53
N ILE A 150 -10.84 6.46 8.78
CA ILE A 150 -10.93 7.05 7.44
C ILE A 150 -11.10 8.58 7.46
N GLY A 151 -11.59 9.13 8.57
CA GLY A 151 -11.84 10.57 8.70
C GLY A 151 -13.06 11.06 7.90
N ARG A 152 -14.11 10.22 7.79
CA ARG A 152 -15.37 10.60 7.13
C ARG A 152 -16.02 11.78 7.86
N ARG A 153 -16.50 12.76 7.09
CA ARG A 153 -17.35 13.84 7.61
C ARG A 153 -18.77 13.32 7.84
N ASP A 154 -19.40 13.86 8.89
CA ASP A 154 -20.81 13.63 9.20
C ASP A 154 -21.74 14.30 8.17
#